data_93a699948b9a3612d480f76f15103890
#
_entry.id   93a699948b9a3612d480f76f15103890
#
_cell.length_a   1.000
_cell.length_b   1.000
_cell.length_c   1.000
_cell.angle_alpha   90.00
_cell.angle_beta   90.00
_cell.angle_gamma   90.00
#
_symmetry.space_group_name_H-M   'P 1'
#
loop_
_entity.id
_entity.type
_entity.pdbx_description
1 polymer ?
#
loop_
_entity_poly.entity_id
_entity_poly.type
_entity_poly.pdbx_seq_one_letter_code
_entity_poly.pdbx_strand_id
1 'polypeptide(L)'
;MSTYPKTAALMKRGTDFLGCETAILCGAMSWVSERNLVAAISNAGGFGVIACGAMTPELLDTEIAATKALTTKPFGVNLITMHPALFDLIAVCRKHGVTHVVLAGGIPPKGSVEAIKADESGIKVICFAPTLALAKKLLRSGADALVIEGMEAGGHIGPVSTSVLAQEILPELAGEHLIFVAGGIGRGEAIASYLEMGAAGVQLGTRFACATESIAHPDFKKAFFRASAREAVASVQVDPRLPVIPVRALKNTGTEEFTAKQREVAALLDAGEVDMGEAQLQIEHFWAGALRRAVIEGDVENGSVMAGQSVGMVTKEEPAADIIAELMSQCEAALAR
;
A
#
# COMPACT_ATOMS: atom_id res chain seq x y z
N MET A 1 24.91 -4.07 19.13
CA MET A 1 23.73 -4.89 19.46
C MET A 1 22.50 -4.08 19.14
N SER A 2 21.43 -4.69 18.61
CA SER A 2 20.18 -3.96 18.31
C SER A 2 19.58 -3.36 19.58
N THR A 3 19.02 -2.16 19.49
CA THR A 3 18.23 -1.52 20.57
C THR A 3 16.96 -2.33 20.88
N TYR A 4 16.49 -3.13 19.91
CA TYR A 4 15.26 -3.91 19.96
C TYR A 4 15.55 -5.39 19.64
N PRO A 5 16.21 -6.16 20.54
CA PRO A 5 16.76 -7.46 20.20
C PRO A 5 15.70 -8.53 19.89
N LYS A 6 14.54 -8.53 20.58
CA LYS A 6 13.47 -9.50 20.32
C LYS A 6 12.78 -9.22 18.99
N THR A 7 12.44 -7.97 18.76
CA THR A 7 11.84 -7.51 17.49
C THR A 7 12.76 -7.78 16.32
N ALA A 8 14.06 -7.44 16.45
CA ALA A 8 15.07 -7.69 15.42
C ALA A 8 15.23 -9.18 15.10
N ALA A 9 15.16 -10.04 16.11
CA ALA A 9 15.24 -11.49 15.90
C ALA A 9 14.05 -12.02 15.09
N LEU A 10 12.82 -11.57 15.40
CA LEU A 10 11.62 -11.99 14.67
C LEU A 10 11.56 -11.39 13.26
N MET A 11 12.04 -10.16 13.06
CA MET A 11 12.07 -9.50 11.76
C MET A 11 13.23 -9.95 10.86
N LYS A 12 14.17 -10.78 11.37
CA LYS A 12 15.41 -11.07 10.65
C LYS A 12 15.21 -11.54 9.22
N ARG A 13 14.27 -12.44 8.96
CA ARG A 13 13.99 -12.93 7.60
C ARG A 13 13.53 -11.79 6.67
N GLY A 14 12.68 -10.88 7.18
CA GLY A 14 12.20 -9.72 6.43
C GLY A 14 13.30 -8.69 6.20
N THR A 15 14.11 -8.38 7.22
CA THR A 15 15.22 -7.42 7.08
C THR A 15 16.32 -7.93 6.14
N ASP A 16 16.65 -9.21 6.20
CA ASP A 16 17.61 -9.83 5.27
C ASP A 16 17.11 -9.78 3.82
N PHE A 17 15.81 -10.00 3.62
CA PHE A 17 15.18 -9.93 2.29
C PHE A 17 15.15 -8.51 1.75
N LEU A 18 14.70 -7.55 2.54
CA LEU A 18 14.55 -6.15 2.13
C LEU A 18 15.89 -5.38 2.09
N GLY A 19 16.91 -5.87 2.80
CA GLY A 19 18.19 -5.17 2.94
C GLY A 19 18.13 -3.94 3.82
N CYS A 20 17.22 -3.89 4.80
CA CYS A 20 16.96 -2.76 5.68
C CYS A 20 17.12 -3.15 7.17
N GLU A 21 17.02 -2.17 8.07
CA GLU A 21 17.25 -2.37 9.50
C GLU A 21 16.00 -2.85 10.24
N THR A 22 14.82 -2.46 9.75
CA THR A 22 13.52 -2.87 10.29
C THR A 22 12.60 -3.33 9.16
N ALA A 23 11.93 -4.47 9.33
CA ALA A 23 11.02 -4.99 8.30
C ALA A 23 9.64 -4.29 8.36
N ILE A 24 9.67 -2.96 8.33
CA ILE A 24 8.52 -2.07 8.24
C ILE A 24 8.53 -1.41 6.86
N LEU A 25 7.58 -1.82 6.00
CA LEU A 25 7.41 -1.24 4.68
C LEU A 25 6.46 -0.05 4.73
N CYS A 26 6.72 0.97 3.92
CA CYS A 26 5.71 1.96 3.58
C CYS A 26 4.90 1.46 2.40
N GLY A 27 3.60 1.34 2.55
CA GLY A 27 2.69 1.03 1.45
C GLY A 27 2.76 2.09 0.35
N ALA A 28 2.66 1.65 -0.89
CA ALA A 28 2.64 2.55 -2.03
C ALA A 28 1.31 3.31 -2.09
N MET A 29 1.34 4.56 -1.72
CA MET A 29 0.19 5.47 -1.71
C MET A 29 0.34 6.47 -2.85
N SER A 30 -0.53 6.39 -3.86
CA SER A 30 -0.51 7.32 -5.01
C SER A 30 -0.52 8.77 -4.55
N TRP A 31 0.35 9.60 -5.13
CA TRP A 31 0.60 11.00 -4.81
C TRP A 31 1.25 11.28 -3.45
N VAL A 32 1.40 10.28 -2.59
CA VAL A 32 2.00 10.40 -1.25
C VAL A 32 3.37 9.74 -1.17
N SER A 33 3.49 8.49 -1.67
CA SER A 33 4.74 7.72 -1.62
C SER A 33 5.62 8.09 -2.81
N GLU A 34 6.27 9.23 -2.72
CA GLU A 34 7.19 9.81 -3.69
C GLU A 34 8.61 9.90 -3.08
N ARG A 35 9.56 10.44 -3.83
CA ARG A 35 10.99 10.48 -3.50
C ARG A 35 11.34 10.90 -2.08
N ASN A 36 10.65 11.93 -1.54
CA ASN A 36 11.01 12.47 -0.21
C ASN A 36 10.59 11.50 0.89
N LEU A 37 9.34 11.05 0.88
CA LEU A 37 8.84 10.10 1.88
C LEU A 37 9.55 8.76 1.77
N VAL A 38 9.74 8.25 0.55
CA VAL A 38 10.42 6.96 0.30
C VAL A 38 11.87 7.00 0.81
N ALA A 39 12.61 8.06 0.48
CA ALA A 39 13.98 8.23 0.94
C ALA A 39 14.06 8.39 2.47
N ALA A 40 13.15 9.17 3.07
CA ALA A 40 13.13 9.37 4.52
C ALA A 40 12.90 8.06 5.28
N ILE A 41 11.94 7.24 4.84
CA ILE A 41 11.66 5.93 5.45
C ILE A 41 12.85 4.98 5.28
N SER A 42 13.45 4.91 4.09
CA SER A 42 14.62 4.07 3.85
C SER A 42 15.83 4.52 4.68
N ASN A 43 16.07 5.83 4.79
CA ASN A 43 17.13 6.40 5.64
C ASN A 43 16.87 6.16 7.13
N ALA A 44 15.62 6.07 7.55
CA ALA A 44 15.22 5.74 8.93
C ALA A 44 15.31 4.22 9.25
N GLY A 45 15.82 3.42 8.31
CA GLY A 45 16.00 1.97 8.49
C GLY A 45 14.79 1.12 8.14
N GLY A 46 13.67 1.71 7.69
CA GLY A 46 12.52 1.02 7.12
C GLY A 46 12.71 0.72 5.63
N PHE A 47 11.62 0.41 4.94
CA PHE A 47 11.62 0.13 3.52
C PHE A 47 10.58 0.98 2.77
N GLY A 48 11.03 2.03 2.09
CA GLY A 48 10.18 2.90 1.27
C GLY A 48 9.81 2.23 -0.05
N VAL A 49 8.59 2.49 -0.55
CA VAL A 49 8.13 1.99 -1.84
C VAL A 49 7.52 3.12 -2.65
N ILE A 50 8.09 3.42 -3.83
CA ILE A 50 7.55 4.42 -4.76
C ILE A 50 6.20 3.95 -5.30
N ALA A 51 5.19 4.81 -5.29
CA ALA A 51 3.88 4.53 -5.87
C ALA A 51 3.82 4.98 -7.33
N CYS A 52 3.86 4.01 -8.25
CA CYS A 52 3.88 4.29 -9.70
C CYS A 52 2.49 4.24 -10.38
N GLY A 53 1.40 4.09 -9.62
CA GLY A 53 0.07 3.83 -10.19
C GLY A 53 -0.45 4.83 -11.23
N ALA A 54 0.04 6.08 -11.22
CA ALA A 54 -0.35 7.14 -12.16
C ALA A 54 0.84 7.70 -12.97
N MET A 55 1.99 7.04 -12.95
CA MET A 55 3.21 7.52 -13.61
C MET A 55 3.36 6.94 -15.01
N THR A 56 3.85 7.75 -15.95
CA THR A 56 4.40 7.25 -17.21
C THR A 56 5.81 6.68 -16.97
N PRO A 57 6.37 5.90 -17.91
CA PRO A 57 7.76 5.42 -17.81
C PRO A 57 8.78 6.55 -17.60
N GLU A 58 8.61 7.71 -18.24
CA GLU A 58 9.51 8.87 -18.13
C GLU A 58 9.42 9.52 -16.74
N LEU A 59 8.21 9.58 -16.17
CA LEU A 59 8.01 10.08 -14.81
C LEU A 59 8.63 9.14 -13.79
N LEU A 60 8.45 7.83 -13.96
CA LEU A 60 9.08 6.83 -13.08
C LEU A 60 10.61 6.88 -13.17
N ASP A 61 11.17 7.02 -14.38
CA ASP A 61 12.61 7.17 -14.58
C ASP A 61 13.18 8.34 -13.79
N THR A 62 12.50 9.49 -13.88
CA THR A 62 12.85 10.70 -13.12
C THR A 62 12.70 10.48 -11.61
N GLU A 63 11.63 9.83 -11.17
CA GLU A 63 11.33 9.62 -9.75
C GLU A 63 12.33 8.68 -9.09
N ILE A 64 12.71 7.58 -9.75
CA ILE A 64 13.74 6.67 -9.23
C ILE A 64 15.09 7.38 -9.14
N ALA A 65 15.48 8.13 -10.19
CA ALA A 65 16.74 8.87 -10.18
C ALA A 65 16.80 9.89 -9.03
N ALA A 66 15.70 10.62 -8.82
CA ALA A 66 15.61 11.59 -7.73
C ALA A 66 15.62 10.93 -6.34
N THR A 67 14.94 9.77 -6.18
CA THR A 67 14.99 9.00 -4.93
C THR A 67 16.41 8.54 -4.62
N LYS A 68 17.13 8.03 -5.63
CA LYS A 68 18.56 7.64 -5.48
C LYS A 68 19.50 8.79 -5.12
N ALA A 69 19.15 10.01 -5.48
CA ALA A 69 19.91 11.19 -5.06
C ALA A 69 19.71 11.52 -3.57
N LEU A 70 18.59 11.08 -2.96
CA LEU A 70 18.23 11.34 -1.56
C LEU A 70 18.61 10.19 -0.61
N THR A 71 18.80 8.97 -1.13
CA THR A 71 19.16 7.80 -0.32
C THR A 71 20.05 6.82 -1.06
N THR A 72 20.98 6.21 -0.32
CA THR A 72 21.77 5.05 -0.78
C THR A 72 21.19 3.73 -0.25
N LYS A 73 20.14 3.79 0.57
CA LYS A 73 19.48 2.62 1.15
C LYS A 73 18.52 1.97 0.13
N PRO A 74 18.25 0.66 0.26
CA PRO A 74 17.28 -0.01 -0.59
C PRO A 74 15.88 0.59 -0.49
N PHE A 75 15.18 0.58 -1.63
CA PHE A 75 13.76 0.91 -1.72
C PHE A 75 13.11 0.11 -2.86
N GLY A 76 11.78 0.02 -2.85
CA GLY A 76 11.00 -0.67 -3.86
C GLY A 76 10.25 0.29 -4.78
N VAL A 77 9.72 -0.28 -5.86
CA VAL A 77 8.79 0.39 -6.78
C VAL A 77 7.52 -0.45 -6.90
N ASN A 78 6.38 0.16 -6.64
CA ASN A 78 5.09 -0.49 -6.85
C ASN A 78 4.61 -0.26 -8.27
N LEU A 79 4.25 -1.35 -8.95
CA LEU A 79 3.64 -1.35 -10.29
C LEU A 79 2.24 -1.93 -10.21
N ILE A 80 1.28 -1.27 -10.86
CA ILE A 80 -0.09 -1.77 -10.99
C ILE A 80 -0.15 -2.78 -12.14
N THR A 81 -0.61 -3.99 -11.86
CA THR A 81 -0.65 -5.10 -12.82
C THR A 81 -1.49 -4.81 -14.07
N MET A 82 -2.50 -3.94 -13.94
CA MET A 82 -3.38 -3.52 -15.05
C MET A 82 -2.87 -2.26 -15.78
N HIS A 83 -1.70 -1.71 -15.42
CA HIS A 83 -1.18 -0.51 -16.07
C HIS A 83 -0.86 -0.81 -17.55
N PRO A 84 -1.33 0.01 -18.52
CA PRO A 84 -1.15 -0.27 -19.95
C PRO A 84 0.34 -0.33 -20.36
N ALA A 85 1.21 0.43 -19.71
CA ALA A 85 2.66 0.45 -19.95
C ALA A 85 3.45 -0.40 -18.93
N LEU A 86 2.86 -1.47 -18.36
CA LEU A 86 3.50 -2.26 -17.29
C LEU A 86 4.90 -2.74 -17.67
N PHE A 87 5.09 -3.26 -18.88
CA PHE A 87 6.38 -3.80 -19.32
C PHE A 87 7.43 -2.70 -19.53
N ASP A 88 7.03 -1.50 -19.96
CA ASP A 88 7.92 -0.35 -20.06
C ASP A 88 8.35 0.15 -18.67
N LEU A 89 7.42 0.16 -17.71
CA LEU A 89 7.73 0.47 -16.31
C LEU A 89 8.67 -0.57 -15.68
N ILE A 90 8.49 -1.86 -16.00
CA ILE A 90 9.43 -2.92 -15.60
C ILE A 90 10.82 -2.66 -16.19
N ALA A 91 10.91 -2.27 -17.48
CA ALA A 91 12.18 -1.93 -18.12
C ALA A 91 12.88 -0.76 -17.43
N VAL A 92 12.13 0.28 -17.00
CA VAL A 92 12.66 1.39 -16.21
C VAL A 92 13.21 0.90 -14.86
N CYS A 93 12.47 0.06 -14.14
CA CYS A 93 12.94 -0.52 -12.88
C CYS A 93 14.27 -1.27 -13.05
N ARG A 94 14.37 -2.09 -14.12
CA ARG A 94 15.59 -2.83 -14.46
C ARG A 94 16.74 -1.89 -14.84
N LYS A 95 16.51 -0.90 -15.69
CA LYS A 95 17.48 0.14 -16.08
C LYS A 95 18.14 0.78 -14.85
N HIS A 96 17.35 1.09 -13.85
CA HIS A 96 17.84 1.68 -12.60
C HIS A 96 18.39 0.67 -11.60
N GLY A 97 18.24 -0.64 -11.82
CA GLY A 97 18.65 -1.65 -10.85
C GLY A 97 17.97 -1.47 -9.50
N VAL A 98 16.65 -1.25 -9.48
CA VAL A 98 15.89 -1.22 -8.23
C VAL A 98 15.96 -2.59 -7.56
N THR A 99 15.96 -2.64 -6.23
CA THR A 99 16.12 -3.90 -5.51
C THR A 99 14.86 -4.74 -5.46
N HIS A 100 13.69 -4.08 -5.44
CA HIS A 100 12.40 -4.75 -5.29
C HIS A 100 11.34 -4.12 -6.17
N VAL A 101 10.52 -4.95 -6.80
CA VAL A 101 9.28 -4.55 -7.48
C VAL A 101 8.10 -5.14 -6.73
N VAL A 102 7.12 -4.30 -6.40
CA VAL A 102 5.88 -4.68 -5.73
C VAL A 102 4.75 -4.66 -6.76
N LEU A 103 4.17 -5.83 -7.06
CA LEU A 103 3.06 -5.95 -7.99
C LEU A 103 1.72 -5.92 -7.25
N ALA A 104 0.88 -4.94 -7.54
CA ALA A 104 -0.44 -4.75 -6.94
C ALA A 104 -1.52 -4.60 -8.02
N GLY A 105 -2.80 -4.81 -7.64
CA GLY A 105 -3.94 -4.68 -8.56
C GLY A 105 -4.35 -5.99 -9.22
N GLY A 106 -4.14 -7.12 -8.55
CA GLY A 106 -4.61 -8.43 -8.98
C GLY A 106 -3.52 -9.37 -9.46
N ILE A 107 -3.88 -10.32 -10.31
CA ILE A 107 -2.94 -11.32 -10.83
C ILE A 107 -2.04 -10.66 -11.88
N PRO A 108 -0.70 -10.72 -11.72
CA PRO A 108 0.21 -10.18 -12.72
C PRO A 108 -0.01 -10.84 -14.09
N PRO A 109 0.01 -10.07 -15.18
CA PRO A 109 -0.02 -10.62 -16.53
C PRO A 109 1.10 -11.65 -16.73
N LYS A 110 0.83 -12.66 -17.57
CA LYS A 110 1.84 -13.67 -17.91
C LYS A 110 3.11 -13.00 -18.47
N GLY A 111 4.26 -13.41 -17.98
CA GLY A 111 5.56 -12.86 -18.39
C GLY A 111 6.02 -11.67 -17.54
N SER A 112 5.19 -11.10 -16.63
CA SER A 112 5.60 -9.94 -15.83
C SER A 112 6.71 -10.28 -14.85
N VAL A 113 6.59 -11.37 -14.11
CA VAL A 113 7.60 -11.82 -13.15
C VAL A 113 8.89 -12.22 -13.87
N GLU A 114 8.76 -12.93 -14.97
CA GLU A 114 9.89 -13.31 -15.82
C GLU A 114 10.61 -12.08 -16.38
N ALA A 115 9.86 -11.06 -16.84
CA ALA A 115 10.43 -9.82 -17.34
C ALA A 115 11.20 -9.04 -16.25
N ILE A 116 10.68 -9.03 -15.01
CA ILE A 116 11.38 -8.40 -13.87
C ILE A 116 12.69 -9.13 -13.56
N LYS A 117 12.67 -10.46 -13.57
CA LYS A 117 13.81 -11.32 -13.20
C LYS A 117 14.76 -11.65 -14.38
N ALA A 118 14.46 -11.17 -15.59
CA ALA A 118 15.28 -11.47 -16.76
C ALA A 118 16.73 -10.97 -16.58
N ASP A 119 17.65 -11.63 -17.29
CA ASP A 119 19.10 -11.31 -17.31
C ASP A 119 19.73 -11.26 -15.91
N GLU A 120 19.28 -12.15 -15.02
CA GLU A 120 19.78 -12.24 -13.63
C GLU A 120 19.77 -10.87 -12.91
N SER A 121 18.71 -10.07 -13.12
CA SER A 121 18.60 -8.71 -12.58
C SER A 121 18.79 -8.62 -11.07
N GLY A 122 18.56 -9.70 -10.34
CA GLY A 122 18.58 -9.75 -8.89
C GLY A 122 17.38 -9.06 -8.21
N ILE A 123 16.46 -8.51 -9.00
CA ILE A 123 15.27 -7.82 -8.49
C ILE A 123 14.34 -8.82 -7.81
N LYS A 124 13.93 -8.52 -6.59
CA LYS A 124 12.96 -9.30 -5.82
C LYS A 124 11.53 -8.87 -6.17
N VAL A 125 10.62 -9.82 -6.25
CA VAL A 125 9.21 -9.59 -6.59
C VAL A 125 8.34 -9.84 -5.36
N ILE A 126 7.60 -8.82 -4.96
CA ILE A 126 6.59 -8.88 -3.89
C ILE A 126 5.21 -8.76 -4.55
N CYS A 127 4.25 -9.61 -4.16
CA CYS A 127 2.89 -9.56 -4.68
C CYS A 127 1.86 -9.43 -3.56
N PHE A 128 0.73 -8.79 -3.84
CA PHE A 128 -0.41 -8.70 -2.92
C PHE A 128 -1.31 -9.94 -3.04
N ALA A 129 -1.65 -10.55 -1.91
CA ALA A 129 -2.48 -11.75 -1.84
C ALA A 129 -3.67 -11.58 -0.88
N PRO A 130 -4.89 -11.33 -1.38
CA PRO A 130 -6.08 -11.17 -0.55
C PRO A 130 -6.73 -12.51 -0.12
N THR A 131 -6.19 -13.66 -0.54
CA THR A 131 -6.68 -15.00 -0.17
C THR A 131 -5.56 -16.02 -0.19
N LEU A 132 -5.68 -17.09 0.59
CA LEU A 132 -4.72 -18.20 0.62
C LEU A 132 -4.54 -18.86 -0.78
N ALA A 133 -5.64 -19.03 -1.52
CA ALA A 133 -5.57 -19.63 -2.86
C ALA A 133 -4.74 -18.79 -3.82
N LEU A 134 -4.93 -17.45 -3.82
CA LEU A 134 -4.13 -16.55 -4.64
C LEU A 134 -2.69 -16.46 -4.14
N ALA A 135 -2.45 -16.47 -2.83
CA ALA A 135 -1.12 -16.53 -2.24
C ALA A 135 -0.30 -17.71 -2.79
N LYS A 136 -0.87 -18.92 -2.70
CA LYS A 136 -0.25 -20.15 -3.24
C LYS A 136 0.00 -20.05 -4.76
N LYS A 137 -0.90 -19.41 -5.51
CA LYS A 137 -0.72 -19.22 -6.97
C LYS A 137 0.41 -18.24 -7.27
N LEU A 138 0.49 -17.10 -6.59
CA LEU A 138 1.52 -16.09 -6.81
C LEU A 138 2.92 -16.61 -6.49
N LEU A 139 3.08 -17.36 -5.38
CA LEU A 139 4.34 -18.03 -5.05
C LEU A 139 4.79 -19.00 -6.15
N ARG A 140 3.87 -19.83 -6.67
CA ARG A 140 4.18 -20.71 -7.82
C ARG A 140 4.53 -19.96 -9.10
N SER A 141 4.04 -18.72 -9.23
CA SER A 141 4.38 -17.85 -10.38
C SER A 141 5.69 -17.09 -10.19
N GLY A 142 6.45 -17.35 -9.11
CA GLY A 142 7.78 -16.82 -8.91
C GLY A 142 7.85 -15.56 -8.04
N ALA A 143 6.79 -15.20 -7.31
CA ALA A 143 6.89 -14.17 -6.27
C ALA A 143 7.86 -14.61 -5.16
N ASP A 144 8.75 -13.72 -4.72
CA ASP A 144 9.72 -13.97 -3.66
C ASP A 144 9.13 -13.73 -2.26
N ALA A 145 8.14 -12.84 -2.19
CA ALA A 145 7.41 -12.53 -0.96
C ALA A 145 5.98 -12.09 -1.26
N LEU A 146 5.13 -12.12 -0.26
CA LEU A 146 3.75 -11.65 -0.34
C LEU A 146 3.47 -10.57 0.70
N VAL A 147 2.54 -9.67 0.34
CA VAL A 147 1.82 -8.81 1.29
C VAL A 147 0.38 -9.32 1.37
N ILE A 148 -0.08 -9.65 2.57
CA ILE A 148 -1.50 -9.88 2.84
C ILE A 148 -2.09 -8.61 3.42
N GLU A 149 -3.17 -8.12 2.83
CA GLU A 149 -3.77 -6.85 3.21
C GLU A 149 -5.25 -7.02 3.56
N GLY A 150 -5.59 -6.66 4.79
CA GLY A 150 -6.95 -6.75 5.30
C GLY A 150 -7.82 -5.53 4.98
N MET A 151 -9.13 -5.71 5.19
CA MET A 151 -10.14 -4.68 4.92
C MET A 151 -9.96 -3.38 5.72
N GLU A 152 -9.16 -3.36 6.77
CA GLU A 152 -8.87 -2.18 7.60
C GLU A 152 -7.87 -1.22 6.94
N ALA A 153 -7.26 -1.61 5.83
CA ALA A 153 -6.38 -0.74 5.04
C ALA A 153 -7.11 0.46 4.45
N GLY A 154 -6.37 1.50 4.11
CA GLY A 154 -6.86 2.63 3.30
C GLY A 154 -6.64 2.39 1.81
N GLY A 155 -7.44 3.02 0.97
CA GLY A 155 -7.42 2.78 -0.46
C GLY A 155 -8.17 1.51 -0.84
N HIS A 156 -7.74 0.83 -1.90
CA HIS A 156 -8.38 -0.40 -2.37
C HIS A 156 -8.27 -1.51 -1.32
N ILE A 157 -9.38 -2.16 -1.00
CA ILE A 157 -9.47 -3.16 0.06
C ILE A 157 -10.15 -4.44 -0.41
N GLY A 158 -9.77 -5.57 0.21
CA GLY A 158 -10.53 -6.82 0.15
C GLY A 158 -11.61 -6.88 1.25
N PRO A 159 -12.43 -7.91 1.27
CA PRO A 159 -13.55 -8.03 2.20
C PRO A 159 -13.18 -8.67 3.56
N VAL A 160 -11.96 -9.18 3.73
CA VAL A 160 -11.56 -9.96 4.91
C VAL A 160 -10.70 -9.11 5.84
N SER A 161 -10.91 -9.22 7.15
CA SER A 161 -10.09 -8.50 8.14
C SER A 161 -8.64 -9.01 8.15
N THR A 162 -7.72 -8.11 8.49
CA THR A 162 -6.28 -8.41 8.58
C THR A 162 -6.00 -9.57 9.53
N SER A 163 -6.68 -9.59 10.68
CA SER A 163 -6.50 -10.64 11.67
C SER A 163 -6.98 -12.02 11.19
N VAL A 164 -8.04 -12.07 10.38
CA VAL A 164 -8.53 -13.34 9.81
C VAL A 164 -7.61 -13.82 8.69
N LEU A 165 -7.18 -12.93 7.79
CA LEU A 165 -6.19 -13.28 6.76
C LEU A 165 -4.87 -13.79 7.35
N ALA A 166 -4.39 -13.16 8.43
CA ALA A 166 -3.18 -13.61 9.12
C ALA A 166 -3.34 -15.02 9.68
N GLN A 167 -4.48 -15.33 10.31
CA GLN A 167 -4.77 -16.68 10.85
C GLN A 167 -4.91 -17.75 9.76
N GLU A 168 -5.43 -17.37 8.58
CA GLU A 168 -5.58 -18.29 7.46
C GLU A 168 -4.25 -18.55 6.72
N ILE A 169 -3.43 -17.52 6.55
CA ILE A 169 -2.29 -17.57 5.61
C ILE A 169 -0.96 -17.83 6.31
N LEU A 170 -0.71 -17.20 7.47
CA LEU A 170 0.61 -17.31 8.12
C LEU A 170 0.94 -18.74 8.58
N PRO A 171 0.04 -19.52 9.23
CA PRO A 171 0.35 -20.88 9.62
C PRO A 171 0.65 -21.80 8.43
N GLU A 172 0.05 -21.53 7.28
CA GLU A 172 0.21 -22.34 6.07
C GLU A 172 1.48 -22.03 5.28
N LEU A 173 1.91 -20.74 5.25
CA LEU A 173 2.93 -20.28 4.31
C LEU A 173 4.17 -19.68 4.95
N ALA A 174 4.07 -19.09 6.14
CA ALA A 174 5.17 -18.31 6.71
C ALA A 174 6.40 -19.16 7.10
N GLY A 175 6.25 -20.48 7.27
CA GLY A 175 7.37 -21.40 7.53
C GLY A 175 8.40 -21.42 6.38
N GLU A 176 7.91 -21.39 5.14
CA GLU A 176 8.74 -21.51 3.94
C GLU A 176 8.86 -20.19 3.15
N HIS A 177 7.88 -19.29 3.29
CA HIS A 177 7.77 -18.07 2.48
C HIS A 177 7.79 -16.81 3.34
N LEU A 178 8.12 -15.69 2.71
CA LEU A 178 8.13 -14.37 3.35
C LEU A 178 6.76 -13.71 3.16
N ILE A 179 6.05 -13.51 4.27
CA ILE A 179 4.73 -12.88 4.27
C ILE A 179 4.79 -11.61 5.13
N PHE A 180 4.43 -10.50 4.54
CA PHE A 180 4.26 -9.21 5.23
C PHE A 180 2.77 -8.97 5.46
N VAL A 181 2.42 -8.40 6.61
CA VAL A 181 1.03 -8.12 6.98
C VAL A 181 0.74 -6.64 6.85
N ALA A 182 -0.37 -6.29 6.20
CA ALA A 182 -0.82 -4.92 5.97
C ALA A 182 -2.30 -4.73 6.36
N GLY A 183 -2.67 -3.49 6.65
CA GLY A 183 -4.04 -3.10 6.99
C GLY A 183 -4.30 -2.95 8.49
N GLY A 184 -4.77 -1.76 8.89
CA GLY A 184 -5.16 -1.47 10.27
C GLY A 184 -4.03 -1.32 11.28
N ILE A 185 -2.77 -1.50 10.89
CA ILE A 185 -1.62 -1.45 11.81
C ILE A 185 -1.28 0.01 12.12
N GLY A 186 -1.36 0.38 13.38
CA GLY A 186 -1.03 1.73 13.85
C GLY A 186 -0.13 1.75 15.08
N ARG A 187 0.11 0.58 15.71
CA ARG A 187 0.90 0.44 16.95
C ARG A 187 1.79 -0.79 16.91
N GLY A 188 2.91 -0.74 17.65
CA GLY A 188 3.89 -1.82 17.70
C GLY A 188 3.38 -3.10 18.35
N GLU A 189 2.38 -3.04 19.23
CA GLU A 189 1.76 -4.24 19.80
C GLU A 189 1.09 -5.13 18.74
N ALA A 190 0.48 -4.52 17.72
CA ALA A 190 -0.06 -5.27 16.60
C ALA A 190 1.05 -5.89 15.73
N ILE A 191 2.17 -5.17 15.57
CA ILE A 191 3.36 -5.71 14.89
C ILE A 191 3.86 -6.95 15.61
N ALA A 192 4.03 -6.88 16.94
CA ALA A 192 4.47 -8.01 17.77
C ALA A 192 3.59 -9.25 17.54
N SER A 193 2.28 -9.08 17.58
CA SER A 193 1.33 -10.20 17.38
C SER A 193 1.49 -10.87 16.01
N TYR A 194 1.66 -10.10 14.93
CA TYR A 194 1.86 -10.70 13.61
C TYR A 194 3.24 -11.35 13.45
N LEU A 195 4.28 -10.79 14.06
CA LEU A 195 5.61 -11.41 14.07
C LEU A 195 5.60 -12.75 14.81
N GLU A 196 4.92 -12.83 15.97
CA GLU A 196 4.74 -14.08 16.72
C GLU A 196 3.94 -15.15 15.93
N MET A 197 3.04 -14.72 15.06
CA MET A 197 2.34 -15.61 14.11
C MET A 197 3.21 -16.04 12.92
N GLY A 198 4.45 -15.54 12.80
CA GLY A 198 5.41 -15.90 11.75
C GLY A 198 5.51 -14.93 10.58
N ALA A 199 4.88 -13.76 10.64
CA ALA A 199 5.09 -12.73 9.62
C ALA A 199 6.56 -12.31 9.54
N ALA A 200 7.04 -12.03 8.32
CA ALA A 200 8.40 -11.56 8.08
C ALA A 200 8.58 -10.06 8.42
N GLY A 201 7.47 -9.34 8.48
CA GLY A 201 7.39 -7.91 8.77
C GLY A 201 5.99 -7.39 8.49
N VAL A 202 5.86 -6.08 8.43
CA VAL A 202 4.58 -5.40 8.25
C VAL A 202 4.66 -4.28 7.22
N GLN A 203 3.51 -3.90 6.64
CA GLN A 203 3.39 -2.73 5.78
C GLN A 203 2.36 -1.75 6.38
N LEU A 204 2.73 -0.48 6.45
CA LEU A 204 1.88 0.60 6.91
C LEU A 204 1.73 1.68 5.83
N GLY A 205 0.53 2.24 5.73
CA GLY A 205 0.27 3.41 4.87
C GLY A 205 -0.11 4.63 5.72
N THR A 206 -1.24 4.54 6.41
CA THR A 206 -1.90 5.64 7.12
C THR A 206 -0.99 6.40 8.10
N ARG A 207 -0.12 5.72 8.84
CA ARG A 207 0.85 6.37 9.74
C ARG A 207 1.85 7.24 8.95
N PHE A 208 2.38 6.72 7.84
CA PHE A 208 3.38 7.42 7.03
C PHE A 208 2.78 8.51 6.14
N ALA A 209 1.49 8.44 5.79
CA ALA A 209 0.82 9.48 5.00
C ALA A 209 0.94 10.87 5.65
N CYS A 210 1.01 10.92 6.98
CA CYS A 210 1.14 12.14 7.76
C CYS A 210 2.55 12.40 8.28
N ALA A 211 3.57 11.70 7.78
CA ALA A 211 4.96 12.00 8.12
C ALA A 211 5.35 13.42 7.68
N THR A 212 6.30 14.04 8.40
CA THR A 212 6.80 15.37 8.09
C THR A 212 7.35 15.46 6.66
N GLU A 213 7.96 14.39 6.18
CA GLU A 213 8.54 14.30 4.84
C GLU A 213 7.52 14.03 3.74
N SER A 214 6.27 13.68 4.10
CA SER A 214 5.20 13.53 3.12
C SER A 214 4.80 14.89 2.53
N ILE A 215 4.70 14.95 1.20
CA ILE A 215 4.26 16.14 0.46
C ILE A 215 2.75 16.39 0.52
N ALA A 216 2.01 15.50 1.18
CA ALA A 216 0.56 15.66 1.30
C ALA A 216 0.19 17.03 1.91
N HIS A 217 -0.83 17.65 1.33
CA HIS A 217 -1.28 18.99 1.73
C HIS A 217 -1.58 19.05 3.23
N PRO A 218 -1.28 20.17 3.92
CA PRO A 218 -1.55 20.29 5.36
C PRO A 218 -2.99 19.99 5.74
N ASP A 219 -3.98 20.33 4.92
CA ASP A 219 -5.38 20.06 5.20
C ASP A 219 -5.72 18.57 5.07
N PHE A 220 -5.05 17.83 4.15
CA PHE A 220 -5.12 16.37 4.09
C PHE A 220 -4.61 15.76 5.41
N LYS A 221 -3.43 16.17 5.90
CA LYS A 221 -2.88 15.69 7.17
C LYS A 221 -3.80 16.04 8.36
N LYS A 222 -4.33 17.27 8.41
CA LYS A 222 -5.28 17.69 9.46
C LYS A 222 -6.56 16.86 9.46
N ALA A 223 -7.06 16.41 8.30
CA ALA A 223 -8.21 15.52 8.23
C ALA A 223 -7.94 14.19 8.96
N PHE A 224 -6.73 13.63 8.81
CA PHE A 224 -6.31 12.43 9.55
C PHE A 224 -6.26 12.68 11.07
N PHE A 225 -5.67 13.80 11.53
CA PHE A 225 -5.53 14.10 12.98
C PHE A 225 -6.86 14.26 13.71
N ARG A 226 -7.94 14.56 12.98
CA ARG A 226 -9.29 14.76 13.53
C ARG A 226 -10.14 13.51 13.44
N ALA A 227 -9.75 12.55 12.60
CA ALA A 227 -10.56 11.38 12.29
C ALA A 227 -10.44 10.29 13.36
N SER A 228 -11.52 9.58 13.58
CA SER A 228 -11.56 8.33 14.33
C SER A 228 -11.61 7.14 13.37
N ALA A 229 -11.29 5.93 13.86
CA ALA A 229 -11.31 4.71 13.06
C ALA A 229 -12.65 4.45 12.34
N ARG A 230 -13.78 4.83 12.95
CA ARG A 230 -15.14 4.64 12.40
C ARG A 230 -15.45 5.55 11.21
N GLU A 231 -14.68 6.64 11.04
CA GLU A 231 -14.87 7.59 9.94
C GLU A 231 -14.16 7.16 8.67
N ALA A 232 -13.23 6.21 8.77
CA ALA A 232 -12.62 5.55 7.62
C ALA A 232 -13.55 4.43 7.12
N VAL A 233 -14.42 4.78 6.17
CA VAL A 233 -15.49 3.91 5.65
C VAL A 233 -15.14 3.33 4.29
N ALA A 234 -15.56 2.09 4.04
CA ALA A 234 -15.44 1.49 2.72
C ALA A 234 -16.53 2.04 1.80
N SER A 235 -16.19 2.33 0.55
CA SER A 235 -17.18 2.64 -0.49
C SER A 235 -18.11 1.44 -0.70
N VAL A 236 -19.38 1.74 -0.94
CA VAL A 236 -20.40 0.71 -1.20
C VAL A 236 -20.51 0.54 -2.71
N GLN A 237 -20.52 -0.71 -3.17
CA GLN A 237 -20.96 -1.04 -4.53
C GLN A 237 -22.49 -1.05 -4.55
N VAL A 238 -23.07 -0.07 -5.23
CA VAL A 238 -24.55 0.08 -5.30
C VAL A 238 -25.16 -0.93 -6.25
N ASP A 239 -24.49 -1.21 -7.36
CA ASP A 239 -24.93 -2.16 -8.38
C ASP A 239 -23.77 -3.11 -8.73
N PRO A 240 -23.97 -4.44 -8.67
CA PRO A 240 -22.91 -5.40 -8.95
C PRO A 240 -22.43 -5.41 -10.41
N ARG A 241 -23.17 -4.80 -11.34
CA ARG A 241 -22.76 -4.62 -12.74
C ARG A 241 -21.70 -3.54 -12.90
N LEU A 242 -21.64 -2.59 -11.97
CA LEU A 242 -20.64 -1.51 -11.99
C LEU A 242 -19.34 -2.00 -11.31
N PRO A 243 -18.18 -1.87 -11.96
CA PRO A 243 -16.91 -2.38 -11.43
C PRO A 243 -16.36 -1.42 -10.36
N VAL A 244 -16.94 -1.46 -9.17
CA VAL A 244 -16.49 -0.70 -8.03
C VAL A 244 -15.65 -1.60 -7.15
N ILE A 245 -14.32 -1.44 -7.20
CA ILE A 245 -13.43 -2.04 -6.20
C ILE A 245 -13.61 -1.21 -4.92
N PRO A 246 -13.96 -1.83 -3.77
CA PRO A 246 -14.13 -1.09 -2.53
C PRO A 246 -12.87 -0.29 -2.16
N VAL A 247 -13.07 0.99 -1.87
CA VAL A 247 -12.01 1.92 -1.44
C VAL A 247 -12.36 2.42 -0.05
N ARG A 248 -11.42 2.35 0.88
CA ARG A 248 -11.59 2.93 2.21
C ARG A 248 -11.01 4.34 2.25
N ALA A 249 -11.86 5.30 2.62
CA ALA A 249 -11.50 6.70 2.77
C ALA A 249 -12.25 7.33 3.96
N LEU A 250 -11.84 8.49 4.39
CA LEU A 250 -12.62 9.29 5.34
C LEU A 250 -13.93 9.72 4.66
N LYS A 251 -15.03 9.58 5.40
CA LYS A 251 -16.35 10.00 4.92
C LYS A 251 -16.40 11.51 4.73
N ASN A 252 -16.78 11.95 3.53
CA ASN A 252 -16.92 13.35 3.15
C ASN A 252 -17.96 13.50 2.03
N THR A 253 -18.18 14.72 1.54
CA THR A 253 -19.09 15.00 0.41
C THR A 253 -18.74 14.17 -0.83
N GLY A 254 -17.44 14.04 -1.17
CA GLY A 254 -17.01 13.24 -2.33
C GLY A 254 -17.40 11.76 -2.24
N THR A 255 -17.42 11.15 -1.03
CA THR A 255 -17.89 9.77 -0.85
C THR A 255 -19.40 9.63 -1.01
N GLU A 256 -20.16 10.66 -0.64
CA GLU A 256 -21.63 10.71 -0.81
C GLU A 256 -21.99 10.92 -2.28
N GLU A 257 -21.33 11.84 -2.96
CA GLU A 257 -21.48 12.10 -4.40
C GLU A 257 -21.13 10.87 -5.23
N PHE A 258 -20.07 10.12 -4.86
CA PHE A 258 -19.74 8.86 -5.54
C PHE A 258 -20.89 7.84 -5.45
N THR A 259 -21.50 7.72 -4.28
CA THR A 259 -22.65 6.83 -4.08
C THR A 259 -23.85 7.29 -4.90
N ALA A 260 -24.09 8.61 -4.97
CA ALA A 260 -25.15 9.18 -5.81
C ALA A 260 -24.88 8.94 -7.30
N LYS A 261 -23.62 9.13 -7.76
CA LYS A 261 -23.23 8.87 -9.15
C LYS A 261 -23.41 7.41 -9.56
N GLN A 262 -23.09 6.47 -8.68
CA GLN A 262 -23.35 5.05 -8.95
C GLN A 262 -24.86 4.78 -9.18
N ARG A 263 -25.76 5.38 -8.36
CA ARG A 263 -27.21 5.23 -8.53
C ARG A 263 -27.71 5.85 -9.83
N GLU A 264 -27.19 7.03 -10.19
CA GLU A 264 -27.49 7.69 -11.46
C GLU A 264 -27.11 6.80 -12.65
N VAL A 265 -25.87 6.32 -12.67
CA VAL A 265 -25.36 5.46 -13.76
C VAL A 265 -26.13 4.13 -13.85
N ALA A 266 -26.48 3.52 -12.72
CA ALA A 266 -27.30 2.32 -12.69
C ALA A 266 -28.68 2.57 -13.30
N ALA A 267 -29.32 3.72 -12.99
CA ALA A 267 -30.60 4.09 -13.56
C ALA A 267 -30.52 4.34 -15.08
N LEU A 268 -29.48 5.01 -15.57
CA LEU A 268 -29.25 5.20 -17.01
C LEU A 268 -29.04 3.86 -17.74
N LEU A 269 -28.33 2.93 -17.11
CA LEU A 269 -28.13 1.58 -17.64
C LEU A 269 -29.46 0.79 -17.71
N ASP A 270 -30.31 0.90 -16.68
CA ASP A 270 -31.62 0.24 -16.64
C ASP A 270 -32.61 0.85 -17.68
N ALA A 271 -32.47 2.15 -17.94
CA ALA A 271 -33.24 2.83 -18.99
C ALA A 271 -32.75 2.55 -20.42
N GLY A 272 -31.57 1.93 -20.56
CA GLY A 272 -30.93 1.70 -21.86
C GLY A 272 -30.39 2.98 -22.51
N GLU A 273 -30.15 4.02 -21.71
CA GLU A 273 -29.61 5.31 -22.19
C GLU A 273 -28.09 5.28 -22.34
N VAL A 274 -27.40 4.35 -21.64
CA VAL A 274 -25.97 4.06 -21.75
C VAL A 274 -25.76 2.55 -21.86
N ASP A 275 -24.69 2.14 -22.52
CA ASP A 275 -24.25 0.74 -22.50
C ASP A 275 -23.36 0.42 -21.29
N MET A 276 -23.02 -0.86 -21.10
CA MET A 276 -22.21 -1.31 -19.97
C MET A 276 -20.81 -0.66 -19.96
N GLY A 277 -20.20 -0.49 -21.14
CA GLY A 277 -18.87 0.10 -21.26
C GLY A 277 -18.88 1.59 -20.89
N GLU A 278 -19.88 2.31 -21.35
CA GLU A 278 -20.09 3.73 -21.00
C GLU A 278 -20.39 3.91 -19.52
N ALA A 279 -21.23 3.03 -18.94
CA ALA A 279 -21.53 3.03 -17.51
C ALA A 279 -20.27 2.83 -16.66
N GLN A 280 -19.44 1.85 -17.01
CA GLN A 280 -18.18 1.56 -16.33
C GLN A 280 -17.22 2.74 -16.42
N LEU A 281 -17.09 3.33 -17.60
CA LEU A 281 -16.22 4.49 -17.85
C LEU A 281 -16.65 5.72 -17.01
N GLN A 282 -17.96 5.97 -16.85
CA GLN A 282 -18.45 7.06 -16.01
C GLN A 282 -18.09 6.87 -14.53
N ILE A 283 -18.08 5.63 -14.02
CA ILE A 283 -17.65 5.32 -12.65
C ILE A 283 -16.15 5.54 -12.46
N GLU A 284 -15.33 5.09 -13.42
CA GLU A 284 -13.88 5.29 -13.39
C GLU A 284 -13.52 6.77 -13.45
N HIS A 285 -14.16 7.54 -14.32
CA HIS A 285 -13.91 8.97 -14.47
C HIS A 285 -14.26 9.78 -13.22
N PHE A 286 -15.26 9.37 -12.44
CA PHE A 286 -15.61 10.05 -11.21
C PHE A 286 -14.43 10.06 -10.22
N TRP A 287 -13.73 8.95 -10.07
CA TRP A 287 -12.58 8.84 -9.18
C TRP A 287 -11.28 9.39 -9.77
N ALA A 288 -11.22 9.54 -11.10
CA ALA A 288 -10.05 10.09 -11.76
C ALA A 288 -9.71 11.47 -11.18
N GLY A 289 -8.52 11.59 -10.58
CA GLY A 289 -8.06 12.82 -9.98
C GLY A 289 -8.60 13.14 -8.57
N ALA A 290 -9.60 12.42 -8.04
CA ALA A 290 -10.13 12.69 -6.71
C ALA A 290 -9.09 12.57 -5.60
N LEU A 291 -8.23 11.56 -5.67
CA LEU A 291 -7.13 11.39 -4.72
C LEU A 291 -6.10 12.52 -4.85
N ARG A 292 -5.74 12.91 -6.07
CA ARG A 292 -4.82 14.00 -6.32
C ARG A 292 -5.36 15.33 -5.76
N ARG A 293 -6.66 15.61 -5.96
CA ARG A 293 -7.29 16.81 -5.38
C ARG A 293 -7.16 16.87 -3.88
N ALA A 294 -7.41 15.74 -3.17
CA ALA A 294 -7.26 15.70 -1.72
C ALA A 294 -5.81 15.85 -1.28
N VAL A 295 -4.90 15.05 -1.87
CA VAL A 295 -3.50 14.96 -1.42
C VAL A 295 -2.70 16.21 -1.79
N ILE A 296 -2.83 16.71 -3.01
CA ILE A 296 -1.99 17.78 -3.56
C ILE A 296 -2.66 19.15 -3.45
N GLU A 297 -3.96 19.23 -3.71
CA GLU A 297 -4.68 20.50 -3.73
C GLU A 297 -5.35 20.82 -2.39
N GLY A 298 -5.43 19.84 -1.48
CA GLY A 298 -6.01 20.02 -0.13
C GLY A 298 -7.54 20.05 -0.12
N ASP A 299 -8.20 19.70 -1.22
CA ASP A 299 -9.65 19.58 -1.27
C ASP A 299 -10.09 18.26 -0.59
N VAL A 300 -10.17 18.31 0.73
CA VAL A 300 -10.55 17.18 1.57
C VAL A 300 -12.06 16.96 1.64
N GLU A 301 -12.86 17.89 1.14
CA GLU A 301 -14.31 17.78 1.14
C GLU A 301 -14.83 17.03 -0.10
N ASN A 302 -14.27 17.32 -1.29
CA ASN A 302 -14.72 16.73 -2.55
C ASN A 302 -13.71 15.73 -3.13
N GLY A 303 -12.50 15.68 -2.56
CA GLY A 303 -11.47 14.73 -2.94
C GLY A 303 -11.56 13.41 -2.17
N SER A 304 -10.82 12.40 -2.61
CA SER A 304 -10.72 11.12 -1.91
C SER A 304 -9.63 11.16 -0.84
N VAL A 305 -10.01 11.16 0.42
CA VAL A 305 -9.10 11.13 1.57
C VAL A 305 -8.89 9.68 1.99
N MET A 306 -8.11 8.92 1.22
CA MET A 306 -7.86 7.50 1.48
C MET A 306 -7.11 7.31 2.80
N ALA A 307 -7.74 6.63 3.75
CA ALA A 307 -7.21 6.36 5.08
C ALA A 307 -7.68 5.00 5.58
N GLY A 308 -6.80 4.23 6.20
CA GLY A 308 -7.18 3.00 6.90
C GLY A 308 -7.79 3.30 8.28
N GLN A 309 -8.36 2.28 8.91
CA GLN A 309 -8.96 2.42 10.25
C GLN A 309 -7.93 2.74 11.34
N SER A 310 -6.63 2.52 11.09
CA SER A 310 -5.55 3.00 11.96
C SER A 310 -5.44 4.54 12.03
N VAL A 311 -6.23 5.29 11.25
CA VAL A 311 -6.26 6.76 11.28
C VAL A 311 -6.52 7.32 12.67
N GLY A 312 -7.35 6.65 13.49
CA GLY A 312 -7.58 7.06 14.87
C GLY A 312 -6.33 7.03 15.79
N MET A 313 -5.22 6.48 15.30
CA MET A 313 -3.92 6.47 15.99
C MET A 313 -2.94 7.49 15.40
N VAL A 314 -3.38 8.33 14.44
CA VAL A 314 -2.58 9.39 13.82
C VAL A 314 -3.05 10.72 14.37
N THR A 315 -2.37 11.27 15.36
CA THR A 315 -2.83 12.46 16.10
C THR A 315 -2.02 13.72 15.81
N LYS A 316 -0.88 13.58 15.14
CA LYS A 316 0.05 14.68 14.82
C LYS A 316 0.94 14.32 13.64
N GLU A 317 1.60 15.32 13.11
CA GLU A 317 2.69 15.16 12.15
C GLU A 317 3.99 14.82 12.90
N GLU A 318 4.73 13.82 12.41
CA GLU A 318 5.98 13.34 13.01
C GLU A 318 6.97 12.93 11.91
N PRO A 319 8.29 13.06 12.14
CA PRO A 319 9.28 12.49 11.23
C PRO A 319 9.10 10.97 11.05
N ALA A 320 9.33 10.48 9.85
CA ALA A 320 9.25 9.03 9.55
C ALA A 320 10.15 8.21 10.48
N ALA A 321 11.31 8.74 10.86
CA ALA A 321 12.23 8.12 11.81
C ALA A 321 11.61 7.93 13.20
N ASP A 322 10.88 8.94 13.70
CA ASP A 322 10.23 8.89 15.01
C ASP A 322 9.07 7.90 15.01
N ILE A 323 8.29 7.85 13.91
CA ILE A 323 7.23 6.85 13.72
C ILE A 323 7.80 5.43 13.80
N ILE A 324 8.89 5.15 13.08
CA ILE A 324 9.54 3.83 13.10
C ILE A 324 10.08 3.51 14.49
N ALA A 325 10.77 4.44 15.14
CA ALA A 325 11.31 4.26 16.49
C ALA A 325 10.22 3.99 17.53
N GLU A 326 9.10 4.71 17.47
CA GLU A 326 7.93 4.47 18.33
C GLU A 326 7.38 3.05 18.14
N LEU A 327 7.13 2.64 16.89
CA LEU A 327 6.58 1.32 16.55
C LEU A 327 7.52 0.19 17.01
N MET A 328 8.82 0.34 16.81
CA MET A 328 9.82 -0.63 17.25
C MET A 328 9.90 -0.73 18.78
N SER A 329 9.84 0.41 19.48
CA SER A 329 9.82 0.44 20.95
C SER A 329 8.58 -0.23 21.53
N GLN A 330 7.39 0.06 20.97
CA GLN A 330 6.14 -0.56 21.38
C GLN A 330 6.14 -2.07 21.10
N CYS A 331 6.67 -2.49 19.94
CA CYS A 331 6.79 -3.90 19.58
C CYS A 331 7.71 -4.66 20.56
N GLU A 332 8.89 -4.12 20.83
CA GLU A 332 9.85 -4.72 21.78
C GLU A 332 9.25 -4.83 23.19
N ALA A 333 8.56 -3.78 23.65
CA ALA A 333 7.89 -3.78 24.94
C ALA A 333 6.75 -4.81 25.01
N ALA A 334 6.02 -5.05 23.94
CA ALA A 334 4.99 -6.08 23.85
C ALA A 334 5.59 -7.49 23.93
N LEU A 335 6.67 -7.74 23.18
CA LEU A 335 7.41 -9.02 23.19
C LEU A 335 8.17 -9.29 24.51
N ALA A 336 8.31 -8.30 25.37
CA ALA A 336 8.96 -8.44 26.66
C ALA A 336 8.01 -8.87 27.79
N ARG A 337 6.71 -8.81 27.57
CA ARG A 337 5.67 -9.21 28.54
C ARG A 337 5.53 -10.73 28.58
#